data_9c454a3d8edba314bd2b813afedf6d51
#
_entry.id   9c454a3d8edba314bd2b813afedf6d51
#
_cell.length_a   1.000
_cell.length_b   1.000
_cell.length_c   1.000
_cell.angle_alpha   90.00
_cell.angle_beta   90.00
_cell.angle_gamma   90.00
#
_symmetry.space_group_name_H-M   'P 1'
#
loop_
_entity.id
_entity.type
_entity.pdbx_description
1 polymer ?
#
loop_
_entity_poly.entity_id
_entity_poly.type
_entity_poly.pdbx_seq_one_letter_code
_entity_poly.pdbx_strand_id
1 'polypeptide(L)'
;MIIPAFNEADALPEVLAGLARQNPDHDIVVVDDGSTDGTAIVAREAGATCLRLPFNLGIGGALRLGFRYAVEQGYDRAYQFDADGQHDASQVEALLAGLDDADMVVGSRFMGAREYRVGRSRGMAMALLRSLVRLICGQAFTDTSSGFRAFRRPLLELFATEYPVEYMESVEALVLAVRRGFTVCEVPVVMHDRAGGKASNRNLRLAYHFVRLLIVLVAGGTSRGRRAAS
;
A
#
# COMPACT_ATOMS: atom_id res chain seq x y z
N MET A 1 -7.80 -9.90 2.39
CA MET A 1 -6.54 -9.12 2.32
C MET A 1 -5.90 -9.22 0.93
N ILE A 2 -5.09 -8.23 0.54
CA ILE A 2 -4.42 -8.18 -0.77
C ILE A 2 -2.91 -8.15 -0.54
N ILE A 3 -2.20 -9.14 -1.08
CA ILE A 3 -0.75 -9.31 -0.91
C ILE A 3 -0.09 -9.25 -2.30
N PRO A 4 0.48 -8.10 -2.71
CA PRO A 4 1.29 -8.05 -3.91
C PRO A 4 2.61 -8.81 -3.67
N ALA A 5 3.00 -9.67 -4.61
CA ALA A 5 4.19 -10.49 -4.49
C ALA A 5 4.96 -10.56 -5.83
N PHE A 6 6.27 -10.41 -5.79
CA PHE A 6 7.16 -10.59 -6.93
C PHE A 6 8.48 -11.24 -6.50
N ASN A 7 8.65 -12.52 -6.84
CA ASN A 7 9.80 -13.34 -6.43
C ASN A 7 9.97 -13.39 -4.90
N GLU A 8 8.89 -13.75 -4.21
CA GLU A 8 8.82 -13.84 -2.73
C GLU A 8 8.55 -15.28 -2.27
N ALA A 9 8.91 -16.31 -3.06
CA ALA A 9 8.66 -17.70 -2.72
C ALA A 9 9.26 -18.11 -1.36
N ASP A 10 10.37 -17.50 -0.94
CA ASP A 10 11.05 -17.81 0.32
C ASP A 10 10.34 -17.19 1.54
N ALA A 11 9.82 -15.97 1.42
CA ALA A 11 9.23 -15.24 2.55
C ALA A 11 7.72 -15.50 2.69
N LEU A 12 7.03 -15.72 1.58
CA LEU A 12 5.57 -15.82 1.51
C LEU A 12 4.97 -16.93 2.39
N PRO A 13 5.57 -18.14 2.54
CA PRO A 13 5.01 -19.19 3.40
C PRO A 13 4.82 -18.76 4.85
N GLU A 14 5.81 -18.09 5.43
CA GLU A 14 5.77 -17.62 6.82
C GLU A 14 4.75 -16.51 7.00
N VAL A 15 4.68 -15.58 6.04
CA VAL A 15 3.69 -14.49 6.01
C VAL A 15 2.27 -15.06 5.97
N LEU A 16 1.98 -15.98 5.05
CA LEU A 16 0.65 -16.58 4.91
C LEU A 16 0.25 -17.38 6.15
N ALA A 17 1.18 -18.17 6.71
CA ALA A 17 0.94 -18.91 7.93
C ALA A 17 0.68 -18.00 9.16
N GLY A 18 1.38 -16.87 9.24
CA GLY A 18 1.16 -15.83 10.26
C GLY A 18 -0.22 -15.22 10.16
N LEU A 19 -0.60 -14.82 8.96
CA LEU A 19 -1.91 -14.22 8.65
C LEU A 19 -3.06 -15.20 8.93
N ALA A 20 -2.97 -16.45 8.48
CA ALA A 20 -4.00 -17.46 8.70
C ALA A 20 -4.21 -17.78 10.19
N ARG A 21 -3.14 -17.73 11.00
CA ARG A 21 -3.25 -17.94 12.46
C ARG A 21 -3.89 -16.78 13.20
N GLN A 22 -3.57 -15.55 12.81
CA GLN A 22 -4.00 -14.34 13.54
C GLN A 22 -5.30 -13.77 13.01
N ASN A 23 -5.61 -14.02 11.74
CA ASN A 23 -6.78 -13.50 11.04
C ASN A 23 -7.49 -14.63 10.25
N PRO A 24 -7.98 -15.68 10.92
CA PRO A 24 -8.47 -16.92 10.28
C PRO A 24 -9.72 -16.67 9.42
N ASP A 25 -10.50 -15.65 9.72
CA ASP A 25 -11.76 -15.32 9.02
C ASP A 25 -11.53 -14.39 7.83
N HIS A 26 -10.27 -14.05 7.51
CA HIS A 26 -9.96 -13.15 6.43
C HIS A 26 -9.53 -13.90 5.16
N ASP A 27 -10.21 -13.64 4.05
CA ASP A 27 -9.79 -14.16 2.75
C ASP A 27 -8.45 -13.55 2.30
N ILE A 28 -7.54 -14.43 1.87
CA ILE A 28 -6.20 -14.06 1.42
C ILE A 28 -6.15 -14.09 -0.12
N VAL A 29 -5.78 -12.97 -0.73
CA VAL A 29 -5.55 -12.84 -2.16
C VAL A 29 -4.10 -12.44 -2.39
N VAL A 30 -3.32 -13.34 -2.95
CA VAL A 30 -1.95 -13.06 -3.40
C VAL A 30 -1.99 -12.65 -4.86
N VAL A 31 -1.45 -11.49 -5.18
CA VAL A 31 -1.29 -11.03 -6.57
C VAL A 31 0.16 -11.22 -6.98
N ASP A 32 0.43 -12.30 -7.71
CA ASP A 32 1.74 -12.61 -8.27
C ASP A 32 2.02 -11.73 -9.50
N ASP A 33 2.92 -10.78 -9.35
CA ASP A 33 3.29 -9.78 -10.37
C ASP A 33 4.28 -10.35 -11.40
N GLY A 34 3.94 -11.52 -11.96
CA GLY A 34 4.74 -12.17 -13.00
C GLY A 34 6.05 -12.76 -12.50
N SER A 35 6.05 -13.36 -11.31
CA SER A 35 7.23 -14.00 -10.72
C SER A 35 7.80 -15.11 -11.61
N THR A 36 9.12 -15.26 -11.53
CA THR A 36 9.89 -16.30 -12.22
C THR A 36 10.29 -17.46 -11.31
N ASP A 37 9.99 -17.34 -10.01
CA ASP A 37 10.21 -18.36 -8.99
C ASP A 37 8.91 -19.13 -8.64
N GLY A 38 8.90 -19.83 -7.51
CA GLY A 38 7.77 -20.60 -7.00
C GLY A 38 6.65 -19.79 -6.33
N THR A 39 6.66 -18.44 -6.36
CA THR A 39 5.73 -17.58 -5.62
C THR A 39 4.25 -17.98 -5.81
N ALA A 40 3.80 -18.15 -7.06
CA ALA A 40 2.42 -18.53 -7.35
C ALA A 40 2.04 -19.95 -6.87
N ILE A 41 3.01 -20.86 -6.82
CA ILE A 41 2.82 -22.23 -6.34
C ILE A 41 2.62 -22.18 -4.84
N VAL A 42 3.54 -21.54 -4.12
CA VAL A 42 3.50 -21.37 -2.67
C VAL A 42 2.18 -20.71 -2.21
N ALA A 43 1.73 -19.66 -2.91
CA ALA A 43 0.47 -19.01 -2.60
C ALA A 43 -0.73 -19.97 -2.64
N ARG A 44 -0.82 -20.81 -3.69
CA ARG A 44 -1.91 -21.79 -3.85
C ARG A 44 -1.83 -22.92 -2.84
N GLU A 45 -0.64 -23.45 -2.58
CA GLU A 45 -0.41 -24.51 -1.61
C GLU A 45 -0.77 -24.06 -0.18
N ALA A 46 -0.60 -22.78 0.13
CA ALA A 46 -1.05 -22.17 1.38
C ALA A 46 -2.56 -21.89 1.45
N GLY A 47 -3.34 -22.23 0.41
CA GLY A 47 -4.79 -22.03 0.36
C GLY A 47 -5.23 -20.61 0.00
N ALA A 48 -4.31 -19.71 -0.39
CA ALA A 48 -4.66 -18.37 -0.82
C ALA A 48 -5.20 -18.35 -2.26
N THR A 49 -6.12 -17.42 -2.55
CA THR A 49 -6.47 -17.09 -3.93
C THR A 49 -5.25 -16.44 -4.60
N CYS A 50 -4.75 -17.03 -5.68
CA CYS A 50 -3.59 -16.51 -6.40
C CYS A 50 -4.00 -15.94 -7.77
N LEU A 51 -3.91 -14.62 -7.90
CA LEU A 51 -4.05 -13.90 -9.17
C LEU A 51 -2.67 -13.71 -9.78
N ARG A 52 -2.44 -14.23 -10.99
CA ARG A 52 -1.14 -14.14 -11.64
C ARG A 52 -1.17 -13.21 -12.84
N LEU A 53 -0.29 -12.20 -12.82
CA LEU A 53 -0.02 -11.35 -13.98
C LEU A 53 0.93 -12.07 -14.97
N PRO A 54 0.76 -11.85 -16.27
CA PRO A 54 1.60 -12.51 -17.29
C PRO A 54 3.05 -11.99 -17.31
N PHE A 55 3.28 -10.78 -16.77
CA PHE A 55 4.58 -10.12 -16.65
C PHE A 55 4.53 -9.08 -15.54
N ASN A 56 5.70 -8.64 -15.07
CA ASN A 56 5.82 -7.66 -13.99
C ASN A 56 5.29 -6.29 -14.44
N LEU A 57 4.22 -5.83 -13.78
CA LEU A 57 3.63 -4.50 -13.94
C LEU A 57 4.03 -3.53 -12.84
N GLY A 58 4.75 -4.01 -11.82
CA GLY A 58 5.07 -3.29 -10.60
C GLY A 58 3.96 -3.36 -9.56
N ILE A 59 4.32 -3.02 -8.32
CA ILE A 59 3.42 -3.13 -7.15
C ILE A 59 2.06 -2.45 -7.38
N GLY A 60 2.04 -1.29 -8.02
CA GLY A 60 0.81 -0.57 -8.31
C GLY A 60 -0.10 -1.31 -9.28
N GLY A 61 0.47 -2.00 -10.28
CA GLY A 61 -0.30 -2.84 -11.20
C GLY A 61 -0.89 -4.06 -10.50
N ALA A 62 -0.10 -4.71 -9.64
CA ALA A 62 -0.56 -5.82 -8.81
C ALA A 62 -1.69 -5.40 -7.86
N LEU A 63 -1.52 -4.28 -7.16
CA LEU A 63 -2.55 -3.76 -6.25
C LEU A 63 -3.83 -3.39 -6.98
N ARG A 64 -3.75 -2.76 -8.16
CA ARG A 64 -4.94 -2.46 -8.96
C ARG A 64 -5.73 -3.72 -9.31
N LEU A 65 -5.05 -4.81 -9.68
CA LEU A 65 -5.71 -6.10 -9.92
C LEU A 65 -6.36 -6.65 -8.65
N GLY A 66 -5.67 -6.57 -7.50
CA GLY A 66 -6.21 -6.99 -6.20
C GLY A 66 -7.45 -6.20 -5.78
N PHE A 67 -7.44 -4.88 -5.96
CA PHE A 67 -8.61 -4.02 -5.68
C PHE A 67 -9.77 -4.33 -6.61
N ARG A 68 -9.50 -4.55 -7.90
CA ARG A 68 -10.53 -4.96 -8.86
C ARG A 68 -11.16 -6.29 -8.46
N TYR A 69 -10.36 -7.28 -8.11
CA TYR A 69 -10.86 -8.56 -7.59
C TYR A 69 -11.73 -8.36 -6.34
N ALA A 70 -11.28 -7.56 -5.39
CA ALA A 70 -12.04 -7.30 -4.17
C ALA A 70 -13.42 -6.68 -4.47
N VAL A 71 -13.49 -5.73 -5.41
CA VAL A 71 -14.77 -5.14 -5.85
C VAL A 71 -15.65 -6.15 -6.55
N GLU A 72 -15.11 -6.95 -7.48
CA GLU A 72 -15.84 -7.96 -8.24
C GLU A 72 -16.38 -9.10 -7.36
N GLN A 73 -15.67 -9.44 -6.27
CA GLN A 73 -16.12 -10.42 -5.28
C GLN A 73 -17.05 -9.83 -4.20
N GLY A 74 -17.32 -8.54 -4.22
CA GLY A 74 -18.30 -7.92 -3.33
C GLY A 74 -17.78 -7.57 -1.94
N TYR A 75 -16.46 -7.49 -1.73
CA TYR A 75 -15.89 -7.10 -0.44
C TYR A 75 -16.16 -5.63 -0.11
N ASP A 76 -16.57 -5.36 1.12
CA ASP A 76 -16.82 -4.01 1.64
C ASP A 76 -15.57 -3.34 2.18
N ARG A 77 -14.60 -4.15 2.62
CA ARG A 77 -13.32 -3.70 3.19
C ARG A 77 -12.21 -4.56 2.62
N ALA A 78 -11.06 -3.97 2.35
CA ALA A 78 -9.84 -4.70 2.04
C ALA A 78 -8.64 -4.00 2.69
N TYR A 79 -7.56 -4.73 2.88
CA TYR A 79 -6.30 -4.15 3.31
C TYR A 79 -5.13 -4.74 2.53
N GLN A 80 -4.11 -3.91 2.34
CA GLN A 80 -2.83 -4.30 1.75
C GLN A 80 -1.91 -4.81 2.85
N PHE A 81 -1.20 -5.90 2.55
CA PHE A 81 -0.17 -6.48 3.40
C PHE A 81 1.00 -6.89 2.53
N ASP A 82 2.23 -6.50 2.88
CA ASP A 82 3.40 -6.80 2.05
C ASP A 82 3.91 -8.23 2.30
N ALA A 83 4.39 -8.88 1.25
CA ALA A 83 4.87 -10.27 1.27
C ALA A 83 6.25 -10.45 1.94
N ASP A 84 6.92 -9.37 2.34
CA ASP A 84 8.32 -9.35 2.82
C ASP A 84 8.49 -9.60 4.33
N GLY A 85 7.39 -9.86 5.05
CA GLY A 85 7.39 -10.16 6.48
C GLY A 85 7.64 -8.96 7.40
N GLN A 86 7.63 -7.72 6.90
CA GLN A 86 7.85 -6.54 7.74
C GLN A 86 6.61 -6.15 8.57
N HIS A 87 5.41 -6.49 8.12
CA HIS A 87 4.17 -6.15 8.80
C HIS A 87 3.80 -7.20 9.85
N ASP A 88 3.29 -6.73 10.98
CA ASP A 88 2.78 -7.60 12.04
C ASP A 88 1.28 -7.86 11.84
N ALA A 89 0.93 -9.13 11.61
CA ALA A 89 -0.44 -9.55 11.38
C ALA A 89 -1.37 -9.30 12.60
N SER A 90 -0.82 -9.15 13.81
CA SER A 90 -1.60 -8.81 15.02
C SER A 90 -2.17 -7.38 14.98
N GLN A 91 -1.68 -6.52 14.11
CA GLN A 91 -2.09 -5.11 14.02
C GLN A 91 -3.19 -4.87 12.97
N VAL A 92 -3.61 -5.92 12.26
CA VAL A 92 -4.65 -5.84 11.23
C VAL A 92 -5.97 -5.32 11.81
N GLU A 93 -6.37 -5.81 12.98
CA GLU A 93 -7.61 -5.38 13.63
C GLU A 93 -7.61 -3.87 13.96
N ALA A 94 -6.49 -3.34 14.45
CA ALA A 94 -6.35 -1.90 14.70
C ALA A 94 -6.45 -1.08 13.42
N LEU A 95 -5.90 -1.60 12.32
CA LEU A 95 -5.98 -0.98 11.00
C LEU A 95 -7.43 -0.97 10.49
N LEU A 96 -8.15 -2.09 10.62
CA LEU A 96 -9.53 -2.23 10.19
C LEU A 96 -10.51 -1.42 11.05
N ALA A 97 -10.27 -1.31 12.35
CA ALA A 97 -11.07 -0.47 13.25
C ALA A 97 -11.03 1.01 12.84
N GLY A 98 -9.90 1.50 12.33
CA GLY A 98 -9.80 2.87 11.81
C GLY A 98 -10.72 3.15 10.61
N LEU A 99 -11.20 2.11 9.91
CA LEU A 99 -12.17 2.28 8.82
C LEU A 99 -13.58 2.66 9.31
N ASP A 100 -13.86 2.62 10.58
CA ASP A 100 -15.15 3.09 11.10
C ASP A 100 -15.28 4.62 10.95
N ASP A 101 -14.17 5.34 11.01
CA ASP A 101 -14.10 6.80 10.92
C ASP A 101 -13.47 7.33 9.61
N ALA A 102 -12.88 6.45 8.78
CA ALA A 102 -12.19 6.87 7.56
C ALA A 102 -12.42 5.90 6.39
N ASP A 103 -12.25 6.41 5.15
CA ASP A 103 -12.31 5.60 3.94
C ASP A 103 -10.99 4.86 3.66
N MET A 104 -9.89 5.41 4.18
CA MET A 104 -8.55 4.85 4.11
C MET A 104 -7.85 4.98 5.45
N VAL A 105 -7.23 3.91 5.90
CA VAL A 105 -6.36 3.90 7.10
C VAL A 105 -4.94 3.56 6.69
N VAL A 106 -3.98 4.33 7.17
CA VAL A 106 -2.54 4.10 6.95
C VAL A 106 -1.90 3.69 8.26
N GLY A 107 -1.25 2.53 8.27
CA GLY A 107 -0.41 2.11 9.40
C GLY A 107 0.88 2.91 9.40
N SER A 108 1.04 3.79 10.37
CA SER A 108 2.21 4.68 10.46
C SER A 108 3.27 4.14 11.42
N ARG A 109 4.50 4.03 10.92
CA ARG A 109 5.71 3.69 11.69
C ARG A 109 6.18 4.81 12.60
N PHE A 110 5.67 6.03 12.39
CA PHE A 110 6.14 7.25 13.05
C PHE A 110 5.16 7.79 14.10
N MET A 111 4.00 7.18 14.29
CA MET A 111 3.02 7.56 15.32
C MET A 111 3.24 6.86 16.68
N GLY A 112 4.06 5.82 16.75
CA GLY A 112 4.30 5.06 17.98
C GLY A 112 5.46 5.58 18.80
N ALA A 113 5.61 5.07 20.04
CA ALA A 113 6.70 5.39 20.96
C ALA A 113 8.08 4.86 20.51
N ARG A 114 8.16 4.01 19.50
CA ARG A 114 9.43 3.51 18.94
C ARG A 114 9.91 4.43 17.83
N GLU A 115 11.07 5.05 18.04
CA GLU A 115 11.76 5.81 16.99
C GLU A 115 12.21 4.87 15.85
N TYR A 116 11.56 4.96 14.71
CA TYR A 116 12.07 4.39 13.47
C TYR A 116 13.24 5.25 12.98
N ARG A 117 14.46 4.77 13.19
CA ARG A 117 15.68 5.53 12.84
C ARG A 117 15.91 5.53 11.33
N VAL A 118 15.89 6.71 10.74
CA VAL A 118 16.18 6.93 9.32
C VAL A 118 17.50 7.68 9.19
N GLY A 119 18.35 7.28 8.24
CA GLY A 119 19.59 8.04 7.95
C GLY A 119 19.29 9.51 7.57
N ARG A 120 20.18 10.44 7.92
CA ARG A 120 19.96 11.90 7.78
C ARG A 120 19.48 12.35 6.41
N SER A 121 20.10 11.87 5.31
CA SER A 121 19.73 12.25 3.94
C SER A 121 18.33 11.75 3.55
N ARG A 122 18.00 10.50 3.94
CA ARG A 122 16.67 9.93 3.72
C ARG A 122 15.62 10.65 4.58
N GLY A 123 15.97 11.01 5.81
CA GLY A 123 15.10 11.79 6.69
C GLY A 123 14.72 13.16 6.13
N MET A 124 15.69 13.89 5.55
CA MET A 124 15.41 15.17 4.89
C MET A 124 14.50 15.01 3.66
N ALA A 125 14.73 14.02 2.81
CA ALA A 125 13.87 13.74 1.66
C ALA A 125 12.44 13.40 2.08
N MET A 126 12.28 12.59 3.13
CA MET A 126 10.97 12.24 3.69
C MET A 126 10.27 13.47 4.32
N ALA A 127 11.01 14.35 5.01
CA ALA A 127 10.45 15.58 5.57
C ALA A 127 9.95 16.52 4.48
N LEU A 128 10.71 16.69 3.41
CA LEU A 128 10.30 17.48 2.25
C LEU A 128 9.04 16.90 1.60
N LEU A 129 9.00 15.58 1.40
CA LEU A 129 7.84 14.90 0.83
C LEU A 129 6.59 15.07 1.70
N ARG A 130 6.71 14.88 3.02
CA ARG A 130 5.60 15.11 3.96
C ARG A 130 5.10 16.56 3.93
N SER A 131 6.01 17.54 3.85
CA SER A 131 5.65 18.95 3.75
C SER A 131 4.88 19.24 2.45
N LEU A 132 5.30 18.65 1.33
CA LEU A 132 4.61 18.78 0.06
C LEU A 132 3.22 18.13 0.09
N VAL A 133 3.13 16.90 0.60
CA VAL A 133 1.84 16.20 0.75
C VAL A 133 0.91 17.01 1.64
N ARG A 134 1.40 17.55 2.76
CA ARG A 134 0.61 18.44 3.63
C ARG A 134 0.08 19.68 2.89
N LEU A 135 0.92 20.30 2.07
CA LEU A 135 0.50 21.48 1.28
C LEU A 135 -0.61 21.13 0.28
N ILE A 136 -0.51 19.96 -0.34
CA ILE A 136 -1.45 19.49 -1.38
C ILE A 136 -2.76 18.98 -0.77
N CYS A 137 -2.67 18.21 0.30
CA CYS A 137 -3.81 17.56 0.95
C CYS A 137 -4.49 18.45 2.00
N GLY A 138 -3.85 19.52 2.46
CA GLY A 138 -4.33 20.33 3.58
C GLY A 138 -4.26 19.63 4.95
N GLN A 139 -3.75 18.39 4.97
CA GLN A 139 -3.64 17.51 6.14
C GLN A 139 -2.21 16.97 6.25
N ALA A 140 -1.73 16.85 7.48
CA ALA A 140 -0.40 16.27 7.75
C ALA A 140 -0.51 14.76 7.88
N PHE A 141 0.45 14.05 7.26
CA PHE A 141 0.65 12.61 7.42
C PHE A 141 2.04 12.35 7.95
N THR A 142 2.15 11.42 8.89
CA THR A 142 3.43 11.03 9.50
C THR A 142 4.14 9.97 8.66
N ASP A 143 3.39 9.08 7.97
CA ASP A 143 3.94 8.06 7.08
C ASP A 143 3.23 8.00 5.72
N THR A 144 3.76 8.73 4.75
CA THR A 144 3.23 8.77 3.39
C THR A 144 3.60 7.55 2.54
N SER A 145 4.53 6.73 3.00
CA SER A 145 5.14 5.63 2.23
C SER A 145 4.84 4.22 2.77
N SER A 146 4.02 4.10 3.80
CA SER A 146 3.62 2.80 4.32
C SER A 146 2.77 2.04 3.30
N GLY A 147 3.07 0.75 3.10
CA GLY A 147 2.25 -0.19 2.33
C GLY A 147 1.13 -0.83 3.17
N PHE A 148 1.19 -0.73 4.50
CA PHE A 148 0.17 -1.31 5.38
C PHE A 148 -1.04 -0.39 5.47
N ARG A 149 -2.08 -0.67 4.71
CA ARG A 149 -3.24 0.20 4.52
C ARG A 149 -4.53 -0.59 4.44
N ALA A 150 -5.61 0.00 4.96
CA ALA A 150 -6.96 -0.53 4.82
C ALA A 150 -7.86 0.45 4.06
N PHE A 151 -8.88 -0.07 3.40
CA PHE A 151 -9.73 0.66 2.47
C PHE A 151 -11.19 0.23 2.61
N ARG A 152 -12.12 1.18 2.54
CA ARG A 152 -13.55 0.94 2.36
C ARG A 152 -13.92 0.78 0.90
N ARG A 153 -15.06 0.12 0.64
CA ARG A 153 -15.55 -0.18 -0.71
C ARG A 153 -15.56 1.01 -1.68
N PRO A 154 -16.06 2.22 -1.33
CA PRO A 154 -16.06 3.33 -2.29
C PRO A 154 -14.65 3.70 -2.79
N LEU A 155 -13.63 3.58 -1.93
CA LEU A 155 -12.26 3.83 -2.32
C LEU A 155 -11.66 2.64 -3.08
N LEU A 156 -12.06 1.39 -2.77
CA LEU A 156 -11.68 0.21 -3.56
C LEU A 156 -12.18 0.33 -5.00
N GLU A 157 -13.39 0.80 -5.22
CA GLU A 157 -13.97 1.03 -6.55
C GLU A 157 -13.17 2.07 -7.36
N LEU A 158 -12.75 3.15 -6.73
CA LEU A 158 -11.83 4.11 -7.34
C LEU A 158 -10.48 3.46 -7.68
N PHE A 159 -9.89 2.75 -6.73
CA PHE A 159 -8.57 2.16 -6.87
C PHE A 159 -8.53 0.97 -7.83
N ALA A 160 -9.64 0.28 -8.04
CA ALA A 160 -9.77 -0.76 -9.06
C ALA A 160 -9.50 -0.22 -10.48
N THR A 161 -9.71 1.08 -10.71
CA THR A 161 -9.55 1.73 -12.02
C THR A 161 -8.43 2.75 -12.07
N GLU A 162 -8.21 3.52 -10.99
CA GLU A 162 -7.34 4.70 -10.99
C GLU A 162 -6.12 4.57 -10.05
N TYR A 163 -5.88 3.40 -9.42
CA TYR A 163 -4.70 3.25 -8.56
C TYR A 163 -3.41 3.53 -9.33
N PRO A 164 -2.49 4.32 -8.79
CA PRO A 164 -1.21 4.62 -9.45
C PRO A 164 -0.38 3.35 -9.69
N VAL A 165 0.16 3.19 -10.89
CA VAL A 165 0.94 1.99 -11.24
C VAL A 165 2.44 2.22 -11.22
N GLU A 166 2.87 3.45 -11.05
CA GLU A 166 4.26 3.85 -11.10
C GLU A 166 4.94 3.79 -9.72
N TYR A 167 6.25 3.97 -9.71
CA TYR A 167 7.04 4.01 -8.48
C TYR A 167 6.60 5.15 -7.55
N MET A 168 6.49 4.89 -6.25
CA MET A 168 5.90 5.74 -5.20
C MET A 168 4.36 5.83 -5.27
N GLU A 169 3.73 4.79 -5.81
CA GLU A 169 2.26 4.62 -5.87
C GLU A 169 1.57 4.91 -4.53
N SER A 170 2.21 4.56 -3.42
CA SER A 170 1.68 4.78 -2.07
C SER A 170 1.41 6.26 -1.77
N VAL A 171 2.31 7.16 -2.19
CA VAL A 171 2.15 8.60 -1.99
C VAL A 171 1.11 9.15 -2.97
N GLU A 172 1.16 8.71 -4.22
CA GLU A 172 0.22 9.14 -5.25
C GLU A 172 -1.20 8.68 -4.90
N ALA A 173 -1.38 7.44 -4.41
CA ALA A 173 -2.66 6.91 -3.97
C ALA A 173 -3.24 7.68 -2.78
N LEU A 174 -2.40 8.04 -1.80
CA LEU A 174 -2.80 8.87 -0.66
C LEU A 174 -3.33 10.24 -1.13
N VAL A 175 -2.58 10.90 -2.01
CA VAL A 175 -2.97 12.21 -2.56
C VAL A 175 -4.22 12.08 -3.44
N LEU A 176 -4.34 11.02 -4.22
CA LEU A 176 -5.52 10.75 -5.04
C LEU A 176 -6.77 10.59 -4.15
N ALA A 177 -6.71 9.78 -3.10
CA ALA A 177 -7.81 9.58 -2.17
C ALA A 177 -8.28 10.92 -1.56
N VAL A 178 -7.37 11.71 -1.00
CA VAL A 178 -7.72 13.02 -0.39
C VAL A 178 -8.30 13.99 -1.42
N ARG A 179 -7.74 14.06 -2.63
CA ARG A 179 -8.25 14.93 -3.70
C ARG A 179 -9.63 14.53 -4.21
N ARG A 180 -9.95 13.24 -4.15
CA ARG A 180 -11.29 12.73 -4.50
C ARG A 180 -12.30 12.90 -3.36
N GLY A 181 -11.88 13.46 -2.21
CA GLY A 181 -12.74 13.80 -1.09
C GLY A 181 -12.91 12.65 -0.09
N PHE A 182 -12.11 11.58 -0.19
CA PHE A 182 -12.10 10.50 0.79
C PHE A 182 -11.38 10.91 2.06
N THR A 183 -11.89 10.42 3.19
CA THR A 183 -11.28 10.63 4.50
C THR A 183 -10.12 9.66 4.71
N VAL A 184 -9.00 10.17 5.21
CA VAL A 184 -7.79 9.36 5.49
C VAL A 184 -7.33 9.61 6.91
N CYS A 185 -7.09 8.54 7.67
CA CYS A 185 -6.47 8.60 8.99
C CYS A 185 -5.22 7.72 9.07
N GLU A 186 -4.45 7.91 10.13
CA GLU A 186 -3.29 7.08 10.46
C GLU A 186 -3.50 6.39 11.80
N VAL A 187 -3.01 5.15 11.90
CA VAL A 187 -2.92 4.41 13.17
C VAL A 187 -1.47 4.00 13.42
N PRO A 188 -1.01 3.98 14.68
CA PRO A 188 0.36 3.57 14.98
C PRO A 188 0.54 2.08 14.72
N VAL A 189 1.64 1.72 14.03
CA VAL A 189 2.02 0.32 13.80
C VAL A 189 3.50 0.10 14.09
N VAL A 190 3.83 -1.14 14.43
CA VAL A 190 5.21 -1.61 14.57
C VAL A 190 5.57 -2.38 13.30
N MET A 191 6.74 -2.11 12.74
CA MET A 191 7.30 -2.92 11.65
C MET A 191 8.53 -3.66 12.13
N HIS A 192 8.68 -4.87 11.64
CA HIS A 192 9.85 -5.71 11.87
C HIS A 192 10.92 -5.46 10.80
N ASP A 193 12.13 -5.91 11.07
CA ASP A 193 13.17 -5.97 10.06
C ASP A 193 12.77 -6.98 8.97
N ARG A 194 13.14 -6.69 7.72
CA ARG A 194 12.82 -7.57 6.59
C ARG A 194 13.43 -8.95 6.78
N ALA A 195 12.63 -9.99 6.68
CA ALA A 195 13.08 -11.38 6.84
C ALA A 195 13.96 -11.87 5.68
N GLY A 196 13.85 -11.25 4.47
CA GLY A 196 14.62 -11.61 3.28
C GLY A 196 14.45 -10.60 2.14
N GLY A 197 15.04 -10.91 0.98
CA GLY A 197 14.91 -10.10 -0.23
C GLY A 197 15.94 -8.95 -0.37
N LYS A 198 16.13 -8.46 -1.61
CA LYS A 198 17.01 -7.33 -1.91
C LYS A 198 16.21 -6.05 -1.99
N ALA A 199 16.59 -5.04 -1.19
CA ALA A 199 15.99 -3.71 -1.30
C ALA A 199 16.13 -3.15 -2.73
N SER A 200 15.02 -2.70 -3.32
CA SER A 200 14.93 -2.18 -4.70
C SER A 200 15.64 -0.84 -4.95
N ASN A 201 16.74 -0.52 -4.25
CA ASN A 201 17.32 0.83 -4.26
C ASN A 201 18.61 0.96 -5.06
N ARG A 202 18.48 1.67 -6.21
CA ARG A 202 19.62 2.40 -6.82
C ARG A 202 19.33 3.91 -6.67
N ASN A 203 20.22 4.63 -5.99
CA ASN A 203 20.04 6.05 -5.60
C ASN A 203 19.64 7.02 -6.74
N LEU A 204 20.08 6.77 -7.97
CA LEU A 204 19.72 7.59 -9.15
C LEU A 204 18.27 7.40 -9.57
N ARG A 205 17.72 6.17 -9.48
CA ARG A 205 16.30 5.92 -9.73
C ARG A 205 15.43 6.62 -8.71
N LEU A 206 15.83 6.62 -7.45
CA LEU A 206 15.10 7.30 -6.37
C LEU A 206 14.97 8.81 -6.64
N ALA A 207 16.05 9.47 -7.06
CA ALA A 207 16.03 10.90 -7.40
C ALA A 207 15.11 11.20 -8.59
N TYR A 208 15.17 10.39 -9.66
CA TYR A 208 14.28 10.52 -10.82
C TYR A 208 12.80 10.39 -10.41
N HIS A 209 12.44 9.35 -9.66
CA HIS A 209 11.07 9.13 -9.23
C HIS A 209 10.58 10.21 -8.26
N PHE A 210 11.47 10.76 -7.45
CA PHE A 210 11.13 11.88 -6.58
C PHE A 210 10.79 13.15 -7.39
N VAL A 211 11.62 13.51 -8.39
CA VAL A 211 11.34 14.64 -9.28
C VAL A 211 10.05 14.41 -10.07
N ARG A 212 9.85 13.22 -10.62
CA ARG A 212 8.61 12.85 -11.30
C ARG A 212 7.38 13.00 -10.39
N LEU A 213 7.47 12.49 -9.15
CA LEU A 213 6.40 12.65 -8.16
C LEU A 213 6.07 14.12 -7.91
N LEU A 214 7.09 14.98 -7.75
CA LEU A 214 6.89 16.42 -7.62
C LEU A 214 6.11 16.99 -8.80
N ILE A 215 6.48 16.63 -10.02
CA ILE A 215 5.79 17.08 -11.25
C ILE A 215 4.34 16.60 -11.25
N VAL A 216 4.09 15.32 -10.98
CA VAL A 216 2.73 14.73 -10.94
C VAL A 216 1.86 15.41 -9.88
N LEU A 217 2.42 15.63 -8.68
CA LEU A 217 1.70 16.26 -7.58
C LEU A 217 1.38 17.73 -7.87
N VAL A 218 2.28 18.46 -8.52
CA VAL A 218 2.07 19.86 -8.90
C VAL A 218 1.14 19.95 -10.12
N ALA A 219 1.38 19.20 -11.18
CA ALA A 219 0.57 19.23 -12.41
C ALA A 219 -0.86 18.73 -12.16
N GLY A 220 -1.03 17.68 -11.36
CA GLY A 220 -2.35 17.18 -10.94
C GLY A 220 -3.10 18.18 -10.04
N GLY A 221 -2.45 19.23 -9.52
CA GLY A 221 -3.06 20.30 -8.72
C GLY A 221 -3.97 21.23 -9.51
N THR A 222 -3.90 21.23 -10.84
CA THR A 222 -4.69 22.14 -11.68
C THR A 222 -6.06 21.63 -12.10
N SER A 223 -6.35 20.33 -11.93
CA SER A 223 -7.69 19.80 -12.15
C SER A 223 -8.51 19.76 -10.85
N ARG A 224 -8.84 20.93 -10.30
CA ARG A 224 -9.92 21.04 -9.31
C ARG A 224 -11.20 20.52 -9.96
N GLY A 225 -11.72 19.43 -9.42
CA GLY A 225 -12.91 18.74 -9.90
C GLY A 225 -14.06 19.72 -10.15
N ARG A 226 -14.60 19.72 -11.35
CA ARG A 226 -15.99 20.10 -11.58
C ARG A 226 -16.83 19.11 -10.78
N ARG A 227 -17.31 19.55 -9.62
CA ARG A 227 -18.49 18.95 -9.01
C ARG A 227 -19.58 19.06 -10.07
N ALA A 228 -20.03 17.95 -10.61
CA ALA A 228 -21.30 17.89 -11.31
C ALA A 228 -22.38 18.20 -10.27
N ALA A 229 -22.90 19.41 -10.34
CA ALA A 229 -24.19 19.76 -9.77
C ALA A 229 -25.24 19.24 -10.74
N SER A 230 -25.98 18.22 -10.33
CA SER A 230 -27.31 17.91 -10.80
C SER A 230 -27.98 16.93 -9.81
#